data_737b259483e84f02ec193de89d0557d4
#
_entry.id   737b259483e84f02ec193de89d0557d4
#
_cell.length_a   1.000
_cell.length_b   1.000
_cell.length_c   1.000
_cell.angle_alpha   90.00
_cell.angle_beta   90.00
_cell.angle_gamma   90.00
#
_symmetry.space_group_name_H-M   'P 1'
#
loop_
_entity.id
_entity.type
_entity.pdbx_description
1 polymer ?
#
loop_
_entity_poly.entity_id
_entity_poly.type
_entity_poly.pdbx_seq_one_letter_code
_entity_poly.pdbx_strand_id
1 'polypeptide(L)'
;MPDTDASLVADPPVLFEHPEFHAHEQIVFCHDRATGLRAIIGIHDTTLGPALGGTRMWNYASDAEALRDVLRLSRGMTYKAAISGLGLGGGKAVIIGDSRREKSPEMMEAFGRYVDSLSGRYITAEDVGIDPQDMIAVGRQTRHVTGIPEEMGGSGDPSPVTAFGVYQGIQAAAAFHWGNASLKDKRILVQGVGHVGETLVRYLTEADAEVLVSDIHADRLELMKDTYGARIVEADRVYETPMDIYAPCALGLP
;
A
#
# COMPACT_ATOMS: atom_id res chain seq x y z
N MET A 1 -23.78 51.46 -4.05
CA MET A 1 -23.76 50.13 -4.71
C MET A 1 -22.62 49.37 -4.13
N PRO A 2 -22.80 48.39 -3.24
CA PRO A 2 -21.74 47.53 -2.83
C PRO A 2 -21.63 46.39 -3.86
N ASP A 3 -20.45 46.29 -4.49
CA ASP A 3 -20.04 45.15 -5.31
C ASP A 3 -19.98 43.92 -4.42
N THR A 4 -20.95 43.03 -4.60
CA THR A 4 -20.92 41.67 -4.09
C THR A 4 -20.29 40.77 -5.16
N ASP A 5 -18.99 40.84 -5.29
CA ASP A 5 -18.24 39.78 -5.93
C ASP A 5 -17.95 38.67 -4.88
N ALA A 6 -19.01 37.97 -4.52
CA ALA A 6 -18.88 36.68 -3.89
C ALA A 6 -18.42 35.72 -4.97
N SER A 7 -17.11 35.55 -5.13
CA SER A 7 -16.54 34.42 -5.86
C SER A 7 -17.16 33.16 -5.27
N LEU A 8 -18.12 32.58 -6.01
CA LEU A 8 -18.68 31.27 -5.75
C LEU A 8 -17.49 30.29 -5.79
N VAL A 9 -16.92 30.01 -4.62
CA VAL A 9 -16.07 28.86 -4.45
C VAL A 9 -16.96 27.68 -4.81
N ALA A 10 -16.71 27.06 -5.96
CA ALA A 10 -17.45 25.88 -6.37
C ALA A 10 -17.39 24.88 -5.23
N ASP A 11 -18.54 24.41 -4.78
CA ASP A 11 -18.58 23.33 -3.80
C ASP A 11 -17.67 22.18 -4.28
N PRO A 12 -16.87 21.59 -3.38
CA PRO A 12 -16.05 20.43 -3.77
C PRO A 12 -16.96 19.34 -4.32
N PRO A 13 -16.53 18.61 -5.37
CA PRO A 13 -17.37 17.61 -6.02
C PRO A 13 -17.92 16.64 -4.98
N VAL A 14 -19.23 16.46 -5.01
CA VAL A 14 -19.94 15.47 -4.18
C VAL A 14 -19.42 14.08 -4.57
N LEU A 15 -19.48 13.10 -3.66
CA LEU A 15 -18.89 11.77 -3.82
C LEU A 15 -19.15 11.13 -5.21
N PHE A 16 -20.37 11.18 -5.71
CA PHE A 16 -20.72 10.59 -7.02
C PHE A 16 -20.14 11.36 -8.23
N GLU A 17 -19.75 12.60 -8.04
CA GLU A 17 -19.10 13.44 -9.06
C GLU A 17 -17.57 13.44 -8.93
N HIS A 18 -17.04 12.74 -7.91
CA HIS A 18 -15.60 12.67 -7.70
C HIS A 18 -14.91 11.98 -8.88
N PRO A 19 -13.83 12.54 -9.46
CA PRO A 19 -13.17 11.98 -10.65
C PRO A 19 -12.71 10.52 -10.50
N GLU A 20 -12.41 10.09 -9.27
CA GLU A 20 -11.99 8.71 -9.00
C GLU A 20 -13.16 7.80 -8.58
N PHE A 21 -14.40 8.29 -8.56
CA PHE A 21 -15.56 7.45 -8.32
C PHE A 21 -15.94 6.70 -9.61
N HIS A 22 -15.71 5.41 -9.62
CA HIS A 22 -15.96 4.53 -10.76
C HIS A 22 -16.91 3.40 -10.36
N ALA A 23 -18.19 3.76 -10.15
CA ALA A 23 -19.24 2.81 -9.78
C ALA A 23 -18.93 1.98 -8.50
N HIS A 24 -18.25 2.58 -7.52
CA HIS A 24 -18.03 1.92 -6.23
C HIS A 24 -19.37 1.52 -5.59
N GLU A 25 -19.46 0.29 -5.12
CA GLU A 25 -20.68 -0.24 -4.52
C GLU A 25 -20.99 0.40 -3.17
N GLN A 26 -19.95 0.71 -2.38
CA GLN A 26 -20.15 1.27 -1.04
C GLN A 26 -18.92 2.05 -0.56
N ILE A 27 -19.18 3.22 0.03
CA ILE A 27 -18.17 4.00 0.76
C ILE A 27 -18.72 4.23 2.17
N VAL A 28 -17.91 3.92 3.17
CA VAL A 28 -18.28 4.02 4.59
C VAL A 28 -17.32 4.96 5.30
N PHE A 29 -17.83 6.03 5.87
CA PHE A 29 -17.09 6.92 6.74
C PHE A 29 -17.21 6.43 8.18
N CYS A 30 -16.09 6.14 8.81
CA CYS A 30 -16.00 5.59 10.15
C CYS A 30 -15.41 6.64 11.08
N HIS A 31 -16.10 6.91 12.20
CA HIS A 31 -15.62 7.84 13.21
C HIS A 31 -15.93 7.31 14.60
N ASP A 32 -14.90 7.15 15.42
CA ASP A 32 -15.06 6.80 16.84
C ASP A 32 -14.41 7.89 17.70
N ARG A 33 -15.24 8.59 18.45
CA ARG A 33 -14.82 9.74 19.27
C ARG A 33 -13.91 9.34 20.43
N ALA A 34 -14.12 8.15 20.98
CA ALA A 34 -13.40 7.71 22.16
C ALA A 34 -11.94 7.37 21.83
N THR A 35 -11.69 6.80 20.66
CA THR A 35 -10.35 6.40 20.20
C THR A 35 -9.72 7.39 19.24
N GLY A 36 -10.47 8.40 18.79
CA GLY A 36 -10.03 9.33 17.75
C GLY A 36 -10.00 8.75 16.34
N LEU A 37 -10.55 7.54 16.11
CA LEU A 37 -10.59 6.92 14.79
C LEU A 37 -11.31 7.81 13.79
N ARG A 38 -10.66 8.06 12.67
CA ARG A 38 -11.23 8.60 11.44
C ARG A 38 -10.78 7.71 10.28
N ALA A 39 -11.72 6.98 9.67
CA ALA A 39 -11.39 6.06 8.60
C ALA A 39 -12.43 6.10 7.49
N ILE A 40 -12.03 5.68 6.30
CA ILE A 40 -12.92 5.51 5.15
C ILE A 40 -12.68 4.09 4.61
N ILE A 41 -13.76 3.31 4.46
CA ILE A 41 -13.73 1.99 3.81
C ILE A 41 -14.39 2.14 2.45
N GLY A 42 -13.68 1.78 1.38
CA GLY A 42 -14.19 1.71 0.03
C GLY A 42 -14.34 0.28 -0.45
N ILE A 43 -15.55 -0.11 -0.85
CA ILE A 43 -15.84 -1.34 -1.58
C ILE A 43 -16.09 -0.93 -3.02
N HIS A 44 -15.19 -1.34 -3.93
CA HIS A 44 -15.33 -0.98 -5.34
C HIS A 44 -16.26 -1.96 -6.04
N ASP A 45 -15.99 -3.25 -5.95
CA ASP A 45 -16.75 -4.28 -6.69
C ASP A 45 -16.69 -5.62 -5.95
N THR A 46 -17.84 -6.29 -5.81
CA THR A 46 -17.97 -7.60 -5.17
C THR A 46 -18.47 -8.68 -6.11
N THR A 47 -18.47 -8.43 -7.43
CA THR A 47 -18.96 -9.37 -8.45
C THR A 47 -18.26 -10.73 -8.38
N LEU A 48 -16.94 -10.75 -8.12
CA LEU A 48 -16.17 -12.00 -8.02
C LEU A 48 -16.17 -12.61 -6.61
N GLY A 49 -16.62 -11.87 -5.60
CA GLY A 49 -16.64 -12.31 -4.20
C GLY A 49 -16.44 -11.14 -3.22
N PRO A 50 -16.26 -11.44 -1.93
CA PRO A 50 -16.02 -10.40 -0.94
C PRO A 50 -14.86 -9.48 -1.33
N ALA A 51 -15.02 -8.18 -1.10
CA ALA A 51 -13.98 -7.21 -1.37
C ALA A 51 -12.80 -7.41 -0.39
N LEU A 52 -11.62 -7.69 -0.92
CA LEU A 52 -10.37 -7.77 -0.14
C LEU A 52 -9.51 -6.53 -0.38
N GLY A 53 -8.95 -5.99 0.68
CA GLY A 53 -7.93 -4.95 0.59
C GLY A 53 -7.39 -4.49 1.93
N GLY A 54 -6.10 -4.15 1.95
CA GLY A 54 -5.40 -3.71 3.15
C GLY A 54 -5.90 -2.37 3.69
N THR A 55 -5.70 -2.17 4.98
CA THR A 55 -5.93 -0.90 5.65
C THR A 55 -4.64 -0.12 5.72
N ARG A 56 -4.65 1.12 5.19
CA ARG A 56 -3.53 2.04 5.24
C ARG A 56 -3.76 3.09 6.32
N MET A 57 -2.80 3.33 7.19
CA MET A 57 -2.81 4.49 8.07
C MET A 57 -1.77 5.50 7.61
N TRP A 58 -2.25 6.71 7.26
CA TRP A 58 -1.40 7.74 6.67
C TRP A 58 -1.81 9.13 7.14
N ASN A 59 -0.82 10.00 7.29
CA ASN A 59 -1.05 11.41 7.65
C ASN A 59 -1.45 12.21 6.41
N TYR A 60 -2.68 12.02 5.95
CA TYR A 60 -3.24 12.74 4.80
C TYR A 60 -3.34 14.23 5.08
N ALA A 61 -3.02 15.06 4.09
CA ALA A 61 -3.12 16.51 4.20
C ALA A 61 -4.59 16.99 4.28
N SER A 62 -5.55 16.18 3.81
CA SER A 62 -6.98 16.50 3.86
C SER A 62 -7.84 15.23 3.77
N ASP A 63 -9.11 15.35 4.21
CA ASP A 63 -10.10 14.27 4.03
C ASP A 63 -10.36 13.98 2.54
N ALA A 64 -10.23 14.98 1.67
CA ALA A 64 -10.35 14.80 0.22
C ALA A 64 -9.22 13.94 -0.35
N GLU A 65 -7.99 14.09 0.13
CA GLU A 65 -6.87 13.24 -0.25
C GLU A 65 -7.10 11.79 0.19
N ALA A 66 -7.54 11.59 1.44
CA ALA A 66 -7.88 10.27 1.96
C ALA A 66 -9.01 9.60 1.16
N LEU A 67 -10.05 10.35 0.80
CA LEU A 67 -11.15 9.87 -0.04
C LEU A 67 -10.64 9.48 -1.44
N ARG A 68 -9.83 10.32 -2.06
CA ARG A 68 -9.22 10.03 -3.36
C ARG A 68 -8.40 8.74 -3.31
N ASP A 69 -7.59 8.55 -2.27
CA ASP A 69 -6.72 7.39 -2.12
C ASP A 69 -7.55 6.10 -1.97
N VAL A 70 -8.56 6.08 -1.11
CA VAL A 70 -9.41 4.90 -0.91
C VAL A 70 -10.19 4.53 -2.17
N LEU A 71 -10.67 5.51 -2.95
CA LEU A 71 -11.36 5.25 -4.22
C LEU A 71 -10.42 4.61 -5.25
N ARG A 72 -9.23 5.17 -5.43
CA ARG A 72 -8.24 4.64 -6.37
C ARG A 72 -7.76 3.24 -5.98
N LEU A 73 -7.43 3.06 -4.70
CA LEU A 73 -6.86 1.82 -4.21
C LEU A 73 -7.88 0.68 -4.23
N SER A 74 -9.13 0.92 -3.82
CA SER A 74 -10.18 -0.11 -3.86
C SER A 74 -10.46 -0.59 -5.28
N ARG A 75 -10.49 0.32 -6.26
CA ARG A 75 -10.58 -0.03 -7.69
C ARG A 75 -9.37 -0.86 -8.14
N GLY A 76 -8.17 -0.43 -7.75
CA GLY A 76 -6.94 -1.16 -8.05
C GLY A 76 -6.95 -2.60 -7.52
N MET A 77 -7.51 -2.79 -6.31
CA MET A 77 -7.66 -4.13 -5.71
C MET A 77 -8.61 -5.02 -6.49
N THR A 78 -9.71 -4.50 -7.06
CA THR A 78 -10.58 -5.26 -7.96
C THR A 78 -9.82 -5.79 -9.17
N TYR A 79 -9.06 -4.92 -9.85
CA TYR A 79 -8.29 -5.33 -11.03
C TYR A 79 -7.18 -6.33 -10.66
N LYS A 80 -6.53 -6.11 -9.52
CA LYS A 80 -5.49 -7.02 -9.02
C LYS A 80 -6.06 -8.43 -8.73
N ALA A 81 -7.19 -8.51 -8.04
CA ALA A 81 -7.86 -9.77 -7.74
C ALA A 81 -8.33 -10.49 -9.03
N ALA A 82 -8.94 -9.75 -9.95
CA ALA A 82 -9.47 -10.29 -11.20
C ALA A 82 -8.36 -10.88 -12.09
N ILE A 83 -7.26 -10.13 -12.31
CA ILE A 83 -6.16 -10.62 -13.16
C ILE A 83 -5.41 -11.80 -12.53
N SER A 84 -5.45 -11.91 -11.20
CA SER A 84 -4.85 -13.03 -10.46
C SER A 84 -5.77 -14.25 -10.38
N GLY A 85 -6.98 -14.21 -10.96
CA GLY A 85 -7.95 -15.31 -10.94
C GLY A 85 -8.51 -15.61 -9.54
N LEU A 86 -8.46 -14.65 -8.62
CA LEU A 86 -9.00 -14.83 -7.27
C LEU A 86 -10.52 -14.64 -7.29
N GLY A 87 -11.24 -15.48 -6.55
CA GLY A 87 -12.68 -15.34 -6.30
C GLY A 87 -12.98 -14.24 -5.26
N LEU A 88 -12.39 -13.05 -5.45
CA LEU A 88 -12.47 -11.93 -4.54
C LEU A 88 -12.76 -10.65 -5.30
N GLY A 89 -13.51 -9.75 -4.67
CA GLY A 89 -13.70 -8.38 -5.10
C GLY A 89 -12.57 -7.46 -4.62
N GLY A 90 -12.73 -6.17 -4.86
CA GLY A 90 -11.76 -5.16 -4.47
C GLY A 90 -12.28 -4.17 -3.45
N GLY A 91 -11.57 -4.05 -2.36
CA GLY A 91 -11.80 -3.05 -1.33
C GLY A 91 -10.52 -2.41 -0.85
N LYS A 92 -10.64 -1.34 -0.08
CA LYS A 92 -9.54 -0.66 0.60
C LYS A 92 -10.08 0.07 1.82
N ALA A 93 -9.26 0.20 2.84
CA ALA A 93 -9.53 1.15 3.90
C ALA A 93 -8.36 2.11 4.08
N VAL A 94 -8.67 3.33 4.51
CA VAL A 94 -7.69 4.31 4.96
C VAL A 94 -8.07 4.80 6.36
N ILE A 95 -7.07 4.94 7.23
CA ILE A 95 -7.18 5.59 8.54
C ILE A 95 -6.39 6.88 8.45
N ILE A 96 -7.01 8.00 8.82
CA ILE A 96 -6.40 9.33 8.77
C ILE A 96 -5.70 9.59 10.09
N GLY A 97 -4.36 9.66 10.06
CA GLY A 97 -3.55 9.94 11.24
C GLY A 97 -2.10 9.47 11.09
N ASP A 98 -1.26 9.86 12.04
CA ASP A 98 0.14 9.44 12.12
C ASP A 98 0.24 8.08 12.82
N SER A 99 0.58 7.04 12.06
CA SER A 99 0.68 5.66 12.59
C SER A 99 1.74 5.48 13.69
N ARG A 100 2.71 6.39 13.79
CA ARG A 100 3.76 6.33 14.81
C ARG A 100 3.36 7.03 16.13
N ARG A 101 2.35 7.90 16.10
CA ARG A 101 1.97 8.76 17.24
C ARG A 101 0.56 8.55 17.73
N GLU A 102 -0.37 8.24 16.82
CA GLU A 102 -1.79 8.26 17.10
C GLU A 102 -2.41 6.85 17.13
N LYS A 103 -1.71 5.85 16.54
CA LYS A 103 -2.19 4.48 16.50
C LYS A 103 -2.24 3.85 17.89
N SER A 104 -3.35 3.18 18.21
CA SER A 104 -3.50 2.41 19.43
C SER A 104 -4.30 1.12 19.20
N PRO A 105 -4.15 0.10 20.07
CA PRO A 105 -4.95 -1.11 19.98
C PRO A 105 -6.45 -0.84 20.03
N GLU A 106 -6.89 0.12 20.86
CA GLU A 106 -8.30 0.51 21.00
C GLU A 106 -8.85 1.13 19.71
N MET A 107 -8.03 1.92 19.01
CA MET A 107 -8.37 2.46 17.69
C MET A 107 -8.52 1.34 16.65
N MET A 108 -7.62 0.35 16.66
CA MET A 108 -7.71 -0.81 15.77
C MET A 108 -8.93 -1.69 16.10
N GLU A 109 -9.26 -1.88 17.36
CA GLU A 109 -10.50 -2.56 17.75
C GLU A 109 -11.75 -1.78 17.32
N ALA A 110 -11.74 -0.43 17.44
CA ALA A 110 -12.84 0.40 16.93
C ALA A 110 -12.99 0.22 15.41
N PHE A 111 -11.90 0.22 14.67
CA PHE A 111 -11.91 -0.06 13.23
C PHE A 111 -12.45 -1.47 12.94
N GLY A 112 -12.05 -2.49 13.71
CA GLY A 112 -12.56 -3.85 13.60
C GLY A 112 -14.08 -3.95 13.71
N ARG A 113 -14.71 -3.19 14.62
CA ARG A 113 -16.18 -3.13 14.73
C ARG A 113 -16.83 -2.55 13.46
N TYR A 114 -16.22 -1.58 12.80
CA TYR A 114 -16.73 -1.07 11.52
C TYR A 114 -16.59 -2.11 10.41
N VAL A 115 -15.49 -2.85 10.36
CA VAL A 115 -15.31 -3.95 9.40
C VAL A 115 -16.36 -5.04 9.64
N ASP A 116 -16.63 -5.43 10.90
CA ASP A 116 -17.63 -6.42 11.25
C ASP A 116 -19.05 -6.02 10.82
N SER A 117 -19.38 -4.72 10.95
CA SER A 117 -20.67 -4.17 10.53
C SER A 117 -20.98 -4.36 9.05
N LEU A 118 -19.95 -4.61 8.22
CA LEU A 118 -20.11 -4.88 6.79
C LEU A 118 -20.41 -6.36 6.49
N SER A 119 -20.54 -7.19 7.53
CA SER A 119 -21.03 -8.57 7.44
C SER A 119 -20.30 -9.44 6.41
N GLY A 120 -19.00 -9.24 6.27
CA GLY A 120 -18.14 -10.01 5.37
C GLY A 120 -18.08 -9.50 3.94
N ARG A 121 -18.76 -8.40 3.61
CA ARG A 121 -18.61 -7.76 2.28
C ARG A 121 -17.20 -7.18 2.07
N TYR A 122 -16.51 -6.84 3.15
CA TYR A 122 -15.13 -6.36 3.15
C TYR A 122 -14.27 -7.20 4.09
N ILE A 123 -13.12 -7.64 3.59
CA ILE A 123 -12.08 -8.33 4.35
C ILE A 123 -10.87 -7.42 4.37
N THR A 124 -10.41 -7.08 5.58
CA THR A 124 -9.26 -6.20 5.76
C THR A 124 -7.95 -6.99 5.88
N ALA A 125 -6.83 -6.31 5.59
CA ALA A 125 -5.47 -6.79 5.76
C ALA A 125 -4.57 -5.65 6.20
N GLU A 126 -3.31 -5.93 6.49
CA GLU A 126 -2.31 -4.90 6.68
C GLU A 126 -1.96 -4.17 5.37
N ASP A 127 -1.52 -2.94 5.48
CA ASP A 127 -0.89 -2.11 4.45
C ASP A 127 -0.02 -1.07 5.19
N VAL A 128 0.42 -0.05 4.50
CA VAL A 128 1.30 1.00 5.03
C VAL A 128 0.78 1.58 6.35
N GLY A 129 1.66 1.63 7.36
CA GLY A 129 1.35 2.17 8.68
C GLY A 129 0.58 1.19 9.59
N ILE A 130 0.24 0.02 9.09
CA ILE A 130 -0.45 -1.06 9.82
C ILE A 130 0.44 -2.30 9.79
N ASP A 131 0.52 -3.01 10.90
CA ASP A 131 1.36 -4.19 11.07
C ASP A 131 0.53 -5.41 11.55
N PRO A 132 1.12 -6.62 11.60
CA PRO A 132 0.41 -7.81 12.05
C PRO A 132 -0.18 -7.73 13.46
N GLN A 133 0.43 -6.95 14.37
CA GLN A 133 -0.11 -6.74 15.72
C GLN A 133 -1.40 -5.93 15.72
N ASP A 134 -1.49 -4.96 14.80
CA ASP A 134 -2.71 -4.19 14.56
C ASP A 134 -3.83 -5.10 14.05
N MET A 135 -3.50 -6.04 13.14
CA MET A 135 -4.47 -7.01 12.63
C MET A 135 -4.97 -7.96 13.71
N ILE A 136 -4.16 -8.29 14.73
CA ILE A 136 -4.62 -9.04 15.91
C ILE A 136 -5.68 -8.21 16.66
N ALA A 137 -5.45 -6.91 16.88
CA ALA A 137 -6.42 -6.05 17.55
C ALA A 137 -7.74 -5.94 16.75
N VAL A 138 -7.66 -5.76 15.43
CA VAL A 138 -8.83 -5.81 14.54
C VAL A 138 -9.54 -7.15 14.63
N GLY A 139 -8.80 -8.27 14.63
CA GLY A 139 -9.30 -9.63 14.70
C GLY A 139 -10.06 -9.98 15.99
N ARG A 140 -9.86 -9.22 17.07
CA ARG A 140 -10.67 -9.36 18.30
C ARG A 140 -12.12 -8.95 18.10
N GLN A 141 -12.41 -8.12 17.09
CA GLN A 141 -13.73 -7.54 16.85
C GLN A 141 -14.40 -8.09 15.59
N THR A 142 -13.65 -8.72 14.68
CA THR A 142 -14.19 -9.29 13.45
C THR A 142 -13.38 -10.50 12.99
N ARG A 143 -14.05 -11.44 12.33
CA ARG A 143 -13.39 -12.54 11.61
C ARG A 143 -12.97 -12.18 10.17
N HIS A 144 -13.38 -11.01 9.70
CA HIS A 144 -13.16 -10.54 8.32
C HIS A 144 -11.84 -9.78 8.22
N VAL A 145 -10.75 -10.47 8.60
CA VAL A 145 -9.38 -9.95 8.67
C VAL A 145 -8.41 -11.02 8.17
N THR A 146 -7.36 -10.60 7.50
CA THR A 146 -6.21 -11.43 7.10
C THR A 146 -4.90 -10.68 7.41
N GLY A 147 -3.72 -11.30 7.18
CA GLY A 147 -2.44 -10.69 7.60
C GLY A 147 -2.15 -10.86 9.10
N ILE A 148 -2.93 -11.68 9.81
CA ILE A 148 -2.62 -12.12 11.18
C ILE A 148 -1.38 -13.02 11.12
N PRO A 149 -0.51 -13.04 12.15
CA PRO A 149 0.66 -13.91 12.20
C PRO A 149 0.35 -15.39 11.92
N GLU A 150 1.29 -16.07 11.26
CA GLU A 150 1.12 -17.47 10.85
C GLU A 150 0.85 -18.40 12.04
N GLU A 151 1.47 -18.14 13.20
CA GLU A 151 1.26 -18.89 14.44
C GLU A 151 -0.18 -18.81 14.95
N MET A 152 -0.94 -17.81 14.50
CA MET A 152 -2.36 -17.62 14.81
C MET A 152 -3.28 -18.05 13.66
N GLY A 153 -2.74 -18.72 12.64
CA GLY A 153 -3.50 -19.19 11.48
C GLY A 153 -3.70 -18.15 10.38
N GLY A 154 -2.94 -17.07 10.41
CA GLY A 154 -2.93 -16.03 9.38
C GLY A 154 -1.94 -16.30 8.25
N SER A 155 -1.76 -15.30 7.38
CA SER A 155 -0.83 -15.35 6.22
C SER A 155 0.51 -14.66 6.47
N GLY A 156 0.71 -14.06 7.64
CA GLY A 156 1.93 -13.33 7.99
C GLY A 156 2.16 -12.07 7.14
N ASP A 157 3.40 -11.56 7.20
CA ASP A 157 3.86 -10.39 6.43
C ASP A 157 3.88 -10.70 4.93
N PRO A 158 3.14 -9.97 4.07
CA PRO A 158 3.14 -10.19 2.63
C PRO A 158 4.41 -9.69 1.92
N SER A 159 5.29 -8.95 2.60
CA SER A 159 6.44 -8.28 1.98
C SER A 159 7.41 -9.24 1.27
N PRO A 160 7.76 -10.42 1.81
CA PRO A 160 8.62 -11.37 1.11
C PRO A 160 8.00 -11.90 -0.19
N VAL A 161 6.70 -12.18 -0.19
CA VAL A 161 5.98 -12.66 -1.38
C VAL A 161 5.84 -11.53 -2.40
N THR A 162 5.60 -10.31 -1.95
CA THR A 162 5.55 -9.11 -2.80
C THR A 162 6.91 -8.87 -3.47
N ALA A 163 8.01 -8.94 -2.71
CA ALA A 163 9.36 -8.80 -3.25
C ALA A 163 9.69 -9.89 -4.28
N PHE A 164 9.27 -11.14 -4.03
CA PHE A 164 9.41 -12.21 -4.99
C PHE A 164 8.64 -11.96 -6.29
N GLY A 165 7.41 -11.43 -6.18
CA GLY A 165 6.61 -11.03 -7.36
C GLY A 165 7.30 -9.94 -8.18
N VAL A 166 7.88 -8.92 -7.53
CA VAL A 166 8.67 -7.88 -8.21
C VAL A 166 9.90 -8.48 -8.88
N TYR A 167 10.63 -9.35 -8.19
CA TYR A 167 11.80 -10.06 -8.73
C TYR A 167 11.45 -10.87 -9.99
N GLN A 168 10.35 -11.63 -9.97
CA GLN A 168 9.85 -12.37 -11.14
C GLN A 168 9.47 -11.44 -12.30
N GLY A 169 8.85 -10.29 -11.99
CA GLY A 169 8.54 -9.26 -12.98
C GLY A 169 9.79 -8.68 -13.63
N ILE A 170 10.85 -8.43 -12.84
CA ILE A 170 12.16 -7.98 -13.33
C ILE A 170 12.78 -9.01 -14.27
N GLN A 171 12.77 -10.30 -13.88
CA GLN A 171 13.29 -11.37 -14.74
C GLN A 171 12.50 -11.51 -16.04
N ALA A 172 11.18 -11.41 -15.99
CA ALA A 172 10.33 -11.45 -17.19
C ALA A 172 10.60 -10.26 -18.12
N ALA A 173 10.77 -9.06 -17.57
CA ALA A 173 11.15 -7.87 -18.33
C ALA A 173 12.55 -8.02 -18.96
N ALA A 174 13.51 -8.56 -18.22
CA ALA A 174 14.85 -8.86 -18.72
C ALA A 174 14.81 -9.87 -19.88
N ALA A 175 14.04 -10.95 -19.72
CA ALA A 175 13.86 -11.95 -20.77
C ALA A 175 13.24 -11.34 -22.03
N PHE A 176 12.25 -10.47 -21.87
CA PHE A 176 11.62 -9.78 -23.01
C PHE A 176 12.56 -8.81 -23.70
N HIS A 177 13.32 -8.02 -22.93
CA HIS A 177 14.17 -6.97 -23.49
C HIS A 177 15.52 -7.47 -24.01
N TRP A 178 16.15 -8.42 -23.30
CA TRP A 178 17.49 -8.93 -23.64
C TRP A 178 17.51 -10.37 -24.15
N GLY A 179 16.35 -11.01 -24.28
CA GLY A 179 16.25 -12.39 -24.75
C GLY A 179 16.64 -13.45 -23.71
N ASN A 180 16.96 -13.06 -22.47
CA ASN A 180 17.24 -13.97 -21.36
C ASN A 180 16.88 -13.31 -20.03
N ALA A 181 16.59 -14.13 -19.00
CA ALA A 181 16.17 -13.68 -17.68
C ALA A 181 17.35 -13.41 -16.72
N SER A 182 18.60 -13.52 -17.17
CA SER A 182 19.78 -13.31 -16.31
C SER A 182 19.88 -11.84 -15.91
N LEU A 183 20.04 -11.63 -14.60
CA LEU A 183 20.27 -10.29 -14.04
C LEU A 183 21.75 -10.05 -13.70
N LYS A 184 22.61 -11.05 -13.99
CA LYS A 184 24.03 -10.96 -13.75
C LYS A 184 24.63 -9.72 -14.42
N ASP A 185 25.43 -8.97 -13.68
CA ASP A 185 26.11 -7.75 -14.10
C ASP A 185 25.15 -6.60 -14.54
N LYS A 186 23.83 -6.73 -14.30
CA LYS A 186 22.85 -5.66 -14.56
C LYS A 186 22.82 -4.69 -13.39
N ARG A 187 22.86 -3.39 -13.69
CA ARG A 187 22.71 -2.33 -12.69
C ARG A 187 21.24 -2.11 -12.42
N ILE A 188 20.81 -2.45 -11.20
CA ILE A 188 19.41 -2.35 -10.79
C ILE A 188 19.31 -1.40 -9.59
N LEU A 189 18.57 -0.29 -9.77
CA LEU A 189 18.34 0.68 -8.72
C LEU A 189 17.00 0.39 -8.03
N VAL A 190 17.06 0.10 -6.74
CA VAL A 190 15.90 -0.08 -5.86
C VAL A 190 15.69 1.21 -5.08
N GLN A 191 14.59 1.92 -5.35
CA GLN A 191 14.20 3.10 -4.60
C GLN A 191 13.20 2.71 -3.51
N GLY A 192 13.58 2.92 -2.24
CA GLY A 192 12.85 2.45 -1.08
C GLY A 192 13.32 1.07 -0.62
N VAL A 193 14.01 1.02 0.52
CA VAL A 193 14.54 -0.22 1.12
C VAL A 193 13.80 -0.55 2.43
N GLY A 194 12.46 -0.44 2.40
CA GLY A 194 11.55 -1.01 3.39
C GLY A 194 11.51 -2.54 3.30
N HIS A 195 10.54 -3.19 3.93
CA HIS A 195 10.44 -4.67 3.98
C HIS A 195 10.48 -5.32 2.59
N VAL A 196 9.76 -4.75 1.62
CA VAL A 196 9.76 -5.23 0.23
C VAL A 196 11.10 -4.96 -0.44
N GLY A 197 11.60 -3.72 -0.37
CA GLY A 197 12.84 -3.32 -1.04
C GLY A 197 14.06 -4.06 -0.50
N GLU A 198 14.20 -4.23 0.82
CA GLU A 198 15.27 -5.02 1.44
C GLU A 198 15.27 -6.47 0.95
N THR A 199 14.10 -7.12 0.95
CA THR A 199 13.97 -8.48 0.44
C THR A 199 14.31 -8.56 -1.05
N LEU A 200 13.91 -7.57 -1.84
CA LEU A 200 14.25 -7.48 -3.26
C LEU A 200 15.75 -7.31 -3.46
N VAL A 201 16.42 -6.44 -2.67
CA VAL A 201 17.88 -6.27 -2.70
C VAL A 201 18.59 -7.60 -2.49
N ARG A 202 18.14 -8.41 -1.52
CA ARG A 202 18.67 -9.75 -1.29
C ARG A 202 18.55 -10.64 -2.53
N TYR A 203 17.36 -10.75 -3.15
CA TYR A 203 17.15 -11.55 -4.36
C TYR A 203 18.02 -11.10 -5.54
N LEU A 204 18.18 -9.78 -5.71
CA LEU A 204 19.00 -9.22 -6.79
C LEU A 204 20.49 -9.50 -6.56
N THR A 205 20.96 -9.41 -5.31
CA THR A 205 22.33 -9.74 -4.95
C THR A 205 22.62 -11.24 -5.16
N GLU A 206 21.71 -12.12 -4.76
CA GLU A 206 21.79 -13.56 -5.00
C GLU A 206 21.80 -13.92 -6.51
N ALA A 207 21.28 -13.03 -7.36
CA ALA A 207 21.29 -13.16 -8.82
C ALA A 207 22.51 -12.50 -9.50
N ASP A 208 23.55 -12.13 -8.74
CA ASP A 208 24.78 -11.47 -9.21
C ASP A 208 24.51 -10.11 -9.92
N ALA A 209 23.46 -9.39 -9.59
CA ALA A 209 23.21 -8.04 -10.08
C ALA A 209 24.07 -6.99 -9.36
N GLU A 210 24.41 -5.89 -10.03
CA GLU A 210 24.97 -4.70 -9.40
C GLU A 210 23.83 -3.89 -8.79
N VAL A 211 23.65 -3.97 -7.46
CA VAL A 211 22.50 -3.35 -6.79
C VAL A 211 22.84 -1.93 -6.32
N LEU A 212 21.99 -0.99 -6.73
CA LEU A 212 22.01 0.40 -6.26
C LEU A 212 20.76 0.63 -5.40
N VAL A 213 20.88 1.41 -4.35
CA VAL A 213 19.78 1.68 -3.41
C VAL A 213 19.64 3.16 -3.10
N SER A 214 18.41 3.61 -2.95
CA SER A 214 18.07 4.96 -2.49
C SER A 214 16.89 4.91 -1.51
N ASP A 215 16.97 5.63 -0.42
CA ASP A 215 15.92 5.76 0.60
C ASP A 215 16.07 7.10 1.33
N ILE A 216 15.03 7.54 2.01
CA ILE A 216 15.06 8.72 2.89
C ILE A 216 15.67 8.40 4.27
N HIS A 217 15.81 7.13 4.62
CA HIS A 217 16.34 6.64 5.90
C HIS A 217 17.78 6.16 5.75
N ALA A 218 18.73 6.97 6.22
CA ALA A 218 20.17 6.69 6.11
C ALA A 218 20.60 5.39 6.80
N ASP A 219 20.00 5.04 7.94
CA ASP A 219 20.27 3.81 8.68
C ASP A 219 19.95 2.56 7.86
N ARG A 220 18.87 2.58 7.08
CA ARG A 220 18.50 1.49 6.16
C ARG A 220 19.47 1.38 4.99
N LEU A 221 19.90 2.51 4.45
CA LEU A 221 20.89 2.53 3.36
C LEU A 221 22.22 1.91 3.79
N GLU A 222 22.73 2.26 4.98
CA GLU A 222 23.96 1.66 5.51
C GLU A 222 23.77 0.16 5.77
N LEU A 223 22.62 -0.29 6.27
CA LEU A 223 22.31 -1.70 6.41
C LEU A 223 22.40 -2.45 5.07
N MET A 224 21.83 -1.90 3.98
CA MET A 224 21.88 -2.51 2.65
C MET A 224 23.32 -2.58 2.12
N LYS A 225 24.10 -1.55 2.33
CA LYS A 225 25.52 -1.50 1.94
C LYS A 225 26.34 -2.53 2.72
N ASP A 226 26.19 -2.59 4.04
CA ASP A 226 27.00 -3.47 4.90
C ASP A 226 26.61 -4.94 4.73
N THR A 227 25.32 -5.23 4.51
CA THR A 227 24.82 -6.62 4.42
C THR A 227 24.94 -7.20 3.01
N TYR A 228 24.67 -6.39 1.98
CA TYR A 228 24.52 -6.87 0.60
C TYR A 228 25.55 -6.23 -0.36
N GLY A 229 26.38 -5.32 0.09
CA GLY A 229 27.33 -4.60 -0.76
C GLY A 229 26.66 -3.62 -1.73
N ALA A 230 25.42 -3.24 -1.48
CA ALA A 230 24.68 -2.33 -2.34
C ALA A 230 25.30 -0.93 -2.37
N ARG A 231 25.30 -0.28 -3.53
CA ARG A 231 25.80 1.08 -3.69
C ARG A 231 24.70 2.10 -3.40
N ILE A 232 24.96 3.01 -2.48
CA ILE A 232 24.02 4.09 -2.13
C ILE A 232 24.00 5.15 -3.24
N VAL A 233 22.80 5.59 -3.59
CA VAL A 233 22.51 6.70 -4.52
C VAL A 233 21.67 7.74 -3.79
N GLU A 234 22.12 9.00 -3.84
CA GLU A 234 21.38 10.13 -3.27
C GLU A 234 20.01 10.29 -3.92
N ALA A 235 19.00 10.66 -3.13
CA ALA A 235 17.60 10.70 -3.57
C ALA A 235 17.35 11.64 -4.76
N ASP A 236 18.06 12.77 -4.82
CA ASP A 236 18.00 13.76 -5.90
C ASP A 236 18.71 13.30 -7.19
N ARG A 237 19.50 12.24 -7.12
CA ARG A 237 20.28 11.71 -8.25
C ARG A 237 19.75 10.40 -8.80
N VAL A 238 18.65 9.90 -8.29
CA VAL A 238 18.05 8.61 -8.71
C VAL A 238 17.89 8.53 -10.22
N TYR A 239 17.28 9.56 -10.83
CA TYR A 239 16.99 9.57 -12.28
C TYR A 239 18.18 9.95 -13.18
N GLU A 240 19.25 10.48 -12.60
CA GLU A 240 20.48 10.79 -13.31
C GLU A 240 21.49 9.63 -13.27
N THR A 241 21.25 8.66 -12.37
CA THR A 241 22.17 7.53 -12.17
C THR A 241 22.00 6.52 -13.31
N PRO A 242 23.09 6.15 -14.02
CA PRO A 242 23.00 5.11 -15.03
C PRO A 242 22.61 3.76 -14.44
N MET A 243 21.51 3.18 -14.93
CA MET A 243 20.97 1.90 -14.52
C MET A 243 20.35 1.17 -15.72
N ASP A 244 20.24 -0.14 -15.62
CA ASP A 244 19.58 -0.98 -16.61
C ASP A 244 18.10 -1.19 -16.25
N ILE A 245 17.79 -1.27 -14.95
CA ILE A 245 16.43 -1.45 -14.41
C ILE A 245 16.23 -0.51 -13.22
N TYR A 246 15.04 0.11 -13.17
CA TYR A 246 14.55 0.88 -12.05
C TYR A 246 13.41 0.14 -11.35
N ALA A 247 13.57 -0.10 -10.05
CA ALA A 247 12.59 -0.80 -9.20
C ALA A 247 12.03 0.16 -8.12
N PRO A 248 10.90 0.84 -8.36
CA PRO A 248 10.29 1.73 -7.37
C PRO A 248 9.58 0.91 -6.29
N CYS A 249 10.16 0.88 -5.08
CA CYS A 249 9.63 0.25 -3.88
C CYS A 249 9.29 1.26 -2.78
N ALA A 250 9.50 2.55 -3.02
CA ALA A 250 9.14 3.63 -2.12
C ALA A 250 7.66 4.02 -2.25
N LEU A 251 7.14 4.66 -1.20
CA LEU A 251 5.83 5.30 -1.23
C LEU A 251 5.91 6.66 -1.93
N GLY A 252 4.86 6.99 -2.66
CA GLY A 252 4.73 8.26 -3.38
C GLY A 252 4.87 8.09 -4.89
N LEU A 253 4.74 9.22 -5.59
CA LEU A 253 5.06 9.29 -7.01
C LEU A 253 6.59 9.35 -7.17
N PRO A 254 7.14 8.61 -8.11
CA PRO A 254 8.54 8.75 -8.47
C PRO A 254 8.82 10.13 -9.07
#